data_be6dc90b78dd4f5ec73369b81b8a1f78
#
_entry.id   be6dc90b78dd4f5ec73369b81b8a1f78
#
_cell.length_a   1.000
_cell.length_b   1.000
_cell.length_c   1.000
_cell.angle_alpha   90.00
_cell.angle_beta   90.00
_cell.angle_gamma   90.00
#
_symmetry.space_group_name_H-M   'P 1'
#
loop_
_entity.id
_entity.type
_entity.pdbx_description
1 polymer ?
#
loop_
_entity_poly.entity_id
_entity_poly.type
_entity_poly.pdbx_seq_one_letter_code
_entity_poly.pdbx_strand_id
1 'polypeptide(L)'
;MNYQEIENKLIPLRDYEKSCREIYLANPEAFRHVVWNWEDFKEQFRRTDTSGYVLGEKAPVFMGNVLTEQDCFPDENMECSIIIHDRYAPPFYHNLKFIKVVYALKGRCRFFAQGKTQDRECLLEEGDFVIVPPEMNQAVFTWEEDAVTVNIILKRSTFGEAFYSLLLENDSISDFFWQMLY
;
A
#
# COMPACT_ATOMS: atom_id res chain seq x y z
N MET A 1 17.78 -15.75 6.28
CA MET A 1 17.73 -14.30 6.44
C MET A 1 17.02 -14.00 7.75
N ASN A 2 17.67 -13.33 8.68
CA ASN A 2 17.09 -12.97 9.97
C ASN A 2 16.45 -11.57 9.91
N TYR A 3 15.72 -11.18 10.96
CA TYR A 3 15.00 -9.89 11.01
C TYR A 3 15.95 -8.70 10.79
N GLN A 4 17.12 -8.70 11.41
CA GLN A 4 18.10 -7.63 11.29
C GLN A 4 18.67 -7.49 9.85
N GLU A 5 18.84 -8.59 9.14
CA GLU A 5 19.29 -8.57 7.74
C GLU A 5 18.21 -7.99 6.81
N ILE A 6 16.94 -8.25 7.10
CA ILE A 6 15.81 -7.67 6.37
C ILE A 6 15.78 -6.16 6.64
N GLU A 7 15.80 -5.76 7.90
CA GLU A 7 15.75 -4.36 8.32
C GLU A 7 16.88 -3.55 7.67
N ASN A 8 18.12 -4.03 7.74
CA ASN A 8 19.27 -3.39 7.12
C ASN A 8 19.14 -3.17 5.60
N LYS A 9 18.33 -3.97 4.92
CA LYS A 9 18.05 -3.80 3.49
C LYS A 9 16.92 -2.82 3.22
N LEU A 10 15.97 -2.68 4.13
CA LEU A 10 14.76 -1.88 3.94
C LEU A 10 14.90 -0.43 4.41
N ILE A 11 15.79 -0.17 5.39
CA ILE A 11 15.99 1.17 5.96
C ILE A 11 16.68 2.15 4.99
N PRO A 12 17.72 1.79 4.21
CA PRO A 12 18.35 2.74 3.30
C PRO A 12 17.37 3.30 2.27
N LEU A 13 17.32 4.64 2.16
CA LEU A 13 16.46 5.31 1.17
C LEU A 13 16.89 4.97 -0.26
N ARG A 14 15.93 4.59 -1.07
CA ARG A 14 16.08 4.42 -2.52
C ARG A 14 16.21 5.79 -3.20
N ASP A 15 16.70 5.84 -4.43
CA ASP A 15 16.93 7.11 -5.13
C ASP A 15 15.62 7.86 -5.37
N TYR A 16 14.54 7.16 -5.71
CA TYR A 16 13.20 7.75 -5.79
C TYR A 16 12.75 8.36 -4.45
N GLU A 17 12.94 7.66 -3.33
CA GLU A 17 12.60 8.16 -2.00
C GLU A 17 13.43 9.38 -1.61
N LYS A 18 14.72 9.44 -1.99
CA LYS A 18 15.57 10.61 -1.77
C LYS A 18 15.03 11.84 -2.50
N SER A 19 14.63 11.68 -3.77
CA SER A 19 14.04 12.76 -4.55
C SER A 19 12.72 13.25 -3.95
N CYS A 20 11.84 12.33 -3.55
CA CYS A 20 10.58 12.67 -2.86
C CYS A 20 10.84 13.37 -1.52
N ARG A 21 11.85 12.93 -0.78
CA ARG A 21 12.24 13.52 0.50
C ARG A 21 12.66 14.99 0.38
N GLU A 22 13.43 15.34 -0.63
CA GLU A 22 13.84 16.73 -0.89
C GLU A 22 12.62 17.63 -1.11
N ILE A 23 11.67 17.18 -1.92
CA ILE A 23 10.42 17.91 -2.18
C ILE A 23 9.58 18.01 -0.91
N TYR A 24 9.44 16.91 -0.17
CA TYR A 24 8.71 16.87 1.10
C TYR A 24 9.29 17.85 2.12
N LEU A 25 10.61 17.88 2.30
CA LEU A 25 11.25 18.78 3.26
C LEU A 25 11.07 20.26 2.92
N ALA A 26 10.89 20.59 1.64
CA ALA A 26 10.59 21.96 1.21
C ALA A 26 9.17 22.42 1.60
N ASN A 27 8.18 21.51 1.64
CA ASN A 27 6.79 21.80 2.02
C ASN A 27 6.08 20.56 2.62
N PRO A 28 6.36 20.21 3.89
CA PRO A 28 5.77 19.01 4.52
C PRO A 28 4.25 19.02 4.60
N GLU A 29 3.63 20.17 4.77
CA GLU A 29 2.18 20.28 4.95
C GLU A 29 1.40 19.90 3.67
N ALA A 30 1.98 20.13 2.50
CA ALA A 30 1.38 19.73 1.23
C ALA A 30 1.28 18.20 1.06
N PHE A 31 1.96 17.42 1.90
CA PHE A 31 2.01 15.96 1.81
C PHE A 31 1.27 15.27 2.95
N ARG A 32 1.25 15.88 4.14
CA ARG A 32 0.74 15.20 5.34
C ARG A 32 -0.77 15.10 5.40
N HIS A 33 -1.47 16.09 4.84
CA HIS A 33 -2.92 16.24 4.96
C HIS A 33 -3.64 16.36 3.62
N VAL A 34 -2.91 16.40 2.53
CA VAL A 34 -3.45 16.56 1.19
C VAL A 34 -3.22 15.29 0.42
N VAL A 35 -4.30 14.64 0.01
CA VAL A 35 -4.22 13.50 -0.92
C VAL A 35 -4.29 14.05 -2.35
N TRP A 36 -3.27 13.74 -3.12
CA TRP A 36 -3.12 14.20 -4.49
C TRP A 36 -4.09 13.45 -5.41
N ASN A 37 -4.58 14.12 -6.44
CA ASN A 37 -5.23 13.42 -7.51
C ASN A 37 -4.19 12.76 -8.43
N TRP A 38 -4.63 11.78 -9.23
CA TRP A 38 -3.73 11.01 -10.09
C TRP A 38 -3.00 11.87 -11.13
N GLU A 39 -3.69 12.86 -11.72
CA GLU A 39 -3.11 13.68 -12.78
C GLU A 39 -1.94 14.53 -12.25
N ASP A 40 -2.14 15.19 -11.12
CA ASP A 40 -1.10 16.00 -10.48
C ASP A 40 0.06 15.12 -9.98
N PHE A 41 -0.26 13.95 -9.42
CA PHE A 41 0.75 12.99 -8.98
C PHE A 41 1.61 12.51 -10.16
N LYS A 42 1.01 12.08 -11.25
CA LYS A 42 1.76 11.52 -12.39
C LYS A 42 2.64 12.56 -13.08
N GLU A 43 2.25 13.83 -13.08
CA GLU A 43 3.03 14.89 -13.68
C GLU A 43 4.32 15.16 -12.91
N GLN A 44 4.26 15.15 -11.57
CA GLN A 44 5.37 15.57 -10.72
C GLN A 44 6.17 14.40 -10.12
N PHE A 45 5.53 13.27 -9.86
CA PHE A 45 6.07 12.18 -9.04
C PHE A 45 6.04 10.81 -9.72
N ARG A 46 5.65 10.74 -11.00
CA ARG A 46 5.59 9.47 -11.70
C ARG A 46 6.97 8.80 -11.67
N ARG A 47 6.98 7.64 -11.08
CA ARG A 47 8.15 6.77 -11.06
C ARG A 47 8.43 6.24 -12.45
N THR A 48 9.65 6.46 -12.94
CA THR A 48 10.12 5.95 -14.24
C THR A 48 10.98 4.71 -14.09
N ASP A 49 11.51 4.45 -12.88
CA ASP A 49 12.26 3.24 -12.59
C ASP A 49 11.34 2.12 -12.08
N THR A 50 11.74 0.88 -12.30
CA THR A 50 11.06 -0.33 -11.84
C THR A 50 11.75 -0.94 -10.60
N SER A 51 12.68 -0.21 -9.99
CA SER A 51 13.44 -0.66 -8.82
C SER A 51 12.61 -0.51 -7.55
N GLY A 52 11.57 -1.29 -7.38
CA GLY A 52 10.82 -1.39 -6.13
C GLY A 52 11.12 -2.69 -5.42
N TYR A 53 11.03 -2.68 -4.10
CA TYR A 53 11.14 -3.90 -3.33
C TYR A 53 9.80 -4.64 -3.31
N VAL A 54 9.62 -5.51 -4.28
CA VAL A 54 8.95 -6.77 -4.03
C VAL A 54 10.08 -7.70 -3.61
N LEU A 55 9.95 -8.51 -2.59
CA LEU A 55 11.03 -9.41 -2.11
C LEU A 55 11.64 -10.20 -3.28
N GLY A 56 12.62 -9.61 -3.98
CA GLY A 56 13.27 -10.17 -5.15
C GLY A 56 12.68 -9.81 -6.52
N GLU A 57 11.58 -9.08 -6.63
CA GLU A 57 10.89 -8.75 -7.88
C GLU A 57 10.74 -7.24 -8.09
N LYS A 58 10.37 -6.83 -9.31
CA LYS A 58 10.17 -5.41 -9.63
C LYS A 58 8.82 -4.94 -9.10
N ALA A 59 8.77 -3.79 -8.43
CA ALA A 59 7.51 -3.18 -8.05
C ALA A 59 6.70 -2.77 -9.29
N PRO A 60 5.38 -2.86 -9.24
CA PRO A 60 4.54 -2.37 -10.31
C PRO A 60 4.75 -0.87 -10.49
N VAL A 61 4.89 -0.44 -11.73
CA VAL A 61 4.84 0.97 -12.10
C VAL A 61 3.38 1.33 -12.30
N PHE A 62 2.88 2.27 -11.52
CA PHE A 62 1.51 2.74 -11.67
C PHE A 62 1.31 3.37 -13.06
N MET A 63 0.49 2.72 -13.88
CA MET A 63 0.08 3.23 -15.20
C MET A 63 -1.25 3.99 -15.14
N GLY A 64 -1.94 3.92 -14.01
CA GLY A 64 -3.21 4.58 -13.74
C GLY A 64 -3.54 4.58 -12.24
N ASN A 65 -4.71 5.09 -11.91
CA ASN A 65 -5.22 5.10 -10.54
C ASN A 65 -6.04 3.84 -10.18
N VAL A 66 -6.06 2.84 -11.06
CA VAL A 66 -6.67 1.53 -10.83
C VAL A 66 -5.63 0.47 -11.13
N LEU A 67 -5.33 -0.38 -10.16
CA LEU A 67 -4.43 -1.52 -10.32
C LEU A 67 -5.23 -2.81 -10.40
N THR A 68 -4.89 -3.62 -11.38
CA THR A 68 -5.45 -4.96 -11.58
C THR A 68 -4.50 -6.05 -11.06
N GLU A 69 -5.00 -7.27 -10.99
CA GLU A 69 -4.12 -8.41 -10.65
C GLU A 69 -2.98 -8.57 -11.66
N GLN A 70 -3.21 -8.30 -12.93
CA GLN A 70 -2.19 -8.38 -13.98
C GLN A 70 -1.03 -7.38 -13.77
N ASP A 71 -1.29 -6.24 -13.15
CA ASP A 71 -0.25 -5.23 -12.88
C ASP A 71 0.66 -5.66 -11.71
N CYS A 72 0.14 -6.44 -10.76
CA CYS A 72 0.82 -6.74 -9.49
C CYS A 72 1.26 -8.20 -9.36
N PHE A 73 0.73 -9.11 -10.18
CA PHE A 73 1.06 -10.52 -10.18
C PHE A 73 1.58 -10.94 -11.56
N PRO A 74 2.88 -10.73 -11.85
CA PRO A 74 3.46 -11.01 -13.16
C PRO A 74 3.48 -12.51 -13.51
N ASP A 75 3.38 -13.38 -12.51
CA ASP A 75 3.21 -14.83 -12.67
C ASP A 75 1.78 -15.23 -12.26
N GLU A 76 1.09 -15.96 -13.13
CA GLU A 76 -0.28 -16.45 -12.86
C GLU A 76 -0.37 -17.33 -11.61
N ASN A 77 0.72 -18.02 -11.26
CA ASN A 77 0.80 -18.86 -10.06
C ASN A 77 1.14 -18.06 -8.78
N MET A 78 1.41 -16.77 -8.89
CA MET A 78 1.68 -15.92 -7.74
C MET A 78 0.36 -15.58 -7.05
N GLU A 79 0.20 -16.00 -5.81
CA GLU A 79 -1.01 -15.80 -5.01
C GLU A 79 -0.92 -14.61 -4.06
N CYS A 80 0.31 -14.23 -3.72
CA CYS A 80 0.61 -13.12 -2.80
C CYS A 80 1.81 -12.34 -3.31
N SER A 81 1.79 -11.03 -3.14
CA SER A 81 2.95 -10.17 -3.40
C SER A 81 3.19 -9.24 -2.22
N ILE A 82 4.46 -8.98 -1.91
CA ILE A 82 4.86 -8.10 -0.80
C ILE A 82 5.65 -6.93 -1.38
N ILE A 83 5.13 -5.73 -1.19
CA ILE A 83 5.69 -4.49 -1.73
C ILE A 83 5.99 -3.53 -0.58
N ILE A 84 7.19 -2.99 -0.54
CA ILE A 84 7.54 -1.94 0.42
C ILE A 84 7.06 -0.61 -0.14
N HIS A 85 6.27 0.10 0.65
CA HIS A 85 5.76 1.42 0.30
C HIS A 85 6.90 2.44 0.24
N ASP A 86 6.90 3.31 -0.78
CA ASP A 86 7.90 4.36 -0.93
C ASP A 86 7.70 5.45 0.12
N ARG A 87 8.73 5.75 0.90
CA ARG A 87 8.73 6.89 1.84
C ARG A 87 8.77 8.21 1.11
N TYR A 88 8.11 9.21 1.70
CA TYR A 88 8.04 10.57 1.19
C TYR A 88 7.31 10.74 -0.16
N ALA A 89 6.88 9.66 -0.80
CA ALA A 89 6.03 9.76 -1.98
C ALA A 89 4.68 10.38 -1.56
N PRO A 90 4.20 11.43 -2.25
CA PRO A 90 2.93 12.05 -1.88
C PRO A 90 1.79 11.05 -1.99
N PRO A 91 0.86 11.05 -1.03
CA PRO A 91 -0.28 10.16 -1.08
C PRO A 91 -1.20 10.54 -2.25
N PHE A 92 -1.59 9.58 -3.07
CA PHE A 92 -2.59 9.77 -4.12
C PHE A 92 -3.65 8.68 -4.07
N TYR A 93 -4.90 9.05 -4.35
CA TYR A 93 -6.00 8.10 -4.37
C TYR A 93 -5.89 7.14 -5.56
N HIS A 94 -5.87 5.87 -5.23
CA HIS A 94 -5.95 4.78 -6.21
C HIS A 94 -6.78 3.64 -5.66
N ASN A 95 -7.34 2.82 -6.53
CA ASN A 95 -8.02 1.60 -6.12
C ASN A 95 -7.37 0.35 -6.69
N LEU A 96 -7.70 -0.77 -6.10
CA LEU A 96 -7.15 -2.08 -6.39
C LEU A 96 -8.29 -3.03 -6.72
N LYS A 97 -8.09 -3.93 -7.67
CA LYS A 97 -9.06 -4.99 -7.98
C LYS A 97 -8.84 -6.27 -7.15
N PHE A 98 -7.97 -6.19 -6.16
CA PHE A 98 -7.57 -7.27 -5.26
C PHE A 98 -7.55 -6.76 -3.81
N ILE A 99 -7.22 -7.64 -2.87
CA ILE A 99 -7.14 -7.28 -1.44
C ILE A 99 -5.74 -6.81 -1.11
N LYS A 100 -5.63 -5.79 -0.29
CA LYS A 100 -4.36 -5.27 0.21
C LYS A 100 -4.40 -5.18 1.73
N VAL A 101 -3.31 -5.60 2.37
CA VAL A 101 -3.05 -5.29 3.78
C VAL A 101 -1.93 -4.27 3.81
N VAL A 102 -2.17 -3.13 4.45
CA VAL A 102 -1.14 -2.14 4.77
C VAL A 102 -0.68 -2.39 6.19
N TYR A 103 0.59 -2.67 6.40
CA TYR A 103 1.16 -2.99 7.70
C TYR A 103 2.33 -2.05 8.03
N ALA A 104 2.27 -1.38 9.17
CA ALA A 104 3.35 -0.57 9.69
C ALA A 104 4.37 -1.49 10.40
N LEU A 105 5.37 -1.98 9.65
CA LEU A 105 6.40 -2.88 10.19
C LEU A 105 7.35 -2.15 11.13
N LYS A 106 7.66 -0.87 10.85
CA LYS A 106 8.48 0.00 11.67
C LYS A 106 8.03 1.45 11.49
N GLY A 107 8.05 2.24 12.57
CA GLY A 107 7.64 3.63 12.55
C GLY A 107 6.15 3.80 12.28
N ARG A 108 5.77 4.87 11.57
CA ARG A 108 4.37 5.24 11.37
C ARG A 108 4.04 5.53 9.91
N CYS A 109 2.81 5.29 9.53
CA CYS A 109 2.25 5.76 8.27
C CYS A 109 0.81 6.27 8.43
N ARG A 110 0.37 7.14 7.53
CA ARG A 110 -1.02 7.58 7.42
C ARG A 110 -1.72 6.77 6.34
N PHE A 111 -2.91 6.34 6.66
CA PHE A 111 -3.82 5.69 5.72
C PHE A 111 -5.03 6.59 5.49
N PHE A 112 -5.39 6.78 4.23
CA PHE A 112 -6.53 7.56 3.80
C PHE A 112 -7.49 6.66 3.03
N ALA A 113 -8.78 6.75 3.35
CA ALA A 113 -9.85 6.07 2.63
C ALA A 113 -10.86 7.11 2.13
N GLN A 114 -11.11 7.12 0.84
CA GLN A 114 -12.13 7.98 0.26
C GLN A 114 -13.52 7.45 0.60
N GLY A 115 -14.29 8.25 1.29
CA GLY A 115 -15.66 7.94 1.66
C GLY A 115 -16.69 8.56 0.72
N LYS A 116 -17.92 8.03 0.71
CA LYS A 116 -19.03 8.61 -0.08
C LYS A 116 -19.45 9.99 0.39
N THR A 117 -19.35 10.28 1.67
CA THR A 117 -19.75 11.55 2.29
C THR A 117 -18.58 12.30 2.91
N GLN A 118 -17.61 11.59 3.41
CA GLN A 118 -16.44 12.15 4.06
C GLN A 118 -15.28 11.16 3.96
N ASP A 119 -14.10 11.69 3.62
CA ASP A 119 -12.86 10.92 3.66
C ASP A 119 -12.47 10.61 5.10
N ARG A 120 -11.82 9.48 5.29
CA ARG A 120 -11.32 9.02 6.58
C ARG A 120 -9.80 8.95 6.54
N GLU A 121 -9.21 9.33 7.64
CA GLU A 121 -7.76 9.24 7.87
C GLU A 121 -7.52 8.48 9.17
N CYS A 122 -6.51 7.61 9.19
CA CYS A 122 -6.00 7.02 10.41
C CYS A 122 -4.48 6.99 10.39
N LEU A 123 -3.89 7.14 11.58
CA LEU A 123 -2.48 6.92 11.82
C LEU A 123 -2.28 5.46 12.20
N LEU A 124 -1.41 4.77 11.48
CA LEU A 124 -0.96 3.43 11.82
C LEU A 124 0.40 3.54 12.50
N GLU A 125 0.50 3.03 13.70
CA GLU A 125 1.73 2.91 14.47
C GLU A 125 2.38 1.55 14.24
N GLU A 126 3.62 1.38 14.66
CA GLU A 126 4.34 0.10 14.54
C GLU A 126 3.53 -1.08 15.10
N GLY A 127 3.31 -2.08 14.29
CA GLY A 127 2.48 -3.24 14.59
C GLY A 127 1.03 -3.14 14.12
N ASP A 128 0.55 -1.94 13.78
CA ASP A 128 -0.81 -1.74 13.26
C ASP A 128 -0.93 -2.17 11.80
N PHE A 129 -2.13 -2.56 11.41
CA PHE A 129 -2.45 -2.85 10.02
C PHE A 129 -3.89 -2.46 9.67
N VAL A 130 -4.14 -2.29 8.40
CA VAL A 130 -5.47 -2.12 7.82
C VAL A 130 -5.66 -3.06 6.63
N ILE A 131 -6.84 -3.68 6.56
CA ILE A 131 -7.24 -4.49 5.41
C ILE A 131 -8.06 -3.60 4.48
N VAL A 132 -7.61 -3.50 3.23
CA VAL A 132 -8.23 -2.69 2.18
C VAL A 132 -8.97 -3.61 1.23
N PRO A 133 -10.31 -3.53 1.18
CA PRO A 133 -11.10 -4.32 0.24
C PRO A 133 -10.87 -3.86 -1.20
N PRO A 134 -11.18 -4.72 -2.18
CA PRO A 134 -11.17 -4.33 -3.58
C PRO A 134 -12.05 -3.10 -3.83
N GLU A 135 -11.66 -2.30 -4.80
CA GLU A 135 -12.40 -1.12 -5.28
C GLU A 135 -12.49 0.06 -4.31
N MET A 136 -11.91 -0.04 -3.12
CA MET A 136 -11.77 1.10 -2.23
C MET A 136 -10.70 2.07 -2.75
N ASN A 137 -11.07 3.34 -2.96
CA ASN A 137 -10.09 4.38 -3.18
C ASN A 137 -9.36 4.68 -1.88
N GLN A 138 -8.05 4.50 -1.89
CA GLN A 138 -7.19 4.65 -0.73
C GLN A 138 -5.86 5.27 -1.09
N ALA A 139 -5.20 5.87 -0.10
CA ALA A 139 -3.83 6.35 -0.21
C ALA A 139 -3.06 6.04 1.07
N VAL A 140 -1.75 5.95 0.96
CA VAL A 140 -0.84 5.73 2.09
C VAL A 140 0.26 6.78 2.03
N PHE A 141 0.69 7.27 3.18
CA PHE A 141 1.81 8.19 3.28
C PHE A 141 2.75 7.81 4.43
N THR A 142 4.01 7.61 4.11
CA THR A 142 5.09 7.29 5.06
C THR A 142 6.15 8.38 4.97
N TRP A 143 6.51 9.01 6.11
CA TRP A 143 7.37 10.22 6.13
C TRP A 143 8.55 10.16 7.11
N GLU A 144 8.70 9.08 7.85
CA GLU A 144 9.82 8.91 8.77
C GLU A 144 10.98 8.21 8.06
N GLU A 145 12.21 8.62 8.38
CA GLU A 145 13.44 8.17 7.68
C GLU A 145 13.65 6.65 7.76
N ASP A 146 13.34 6.08 8.91
CA ASP A 146 13.54 4.67 9.20
C ASP A 146 12.23 3.86 9.22
N ALA A 147 11.11 4.48 8.85
CA ALA A 147 9.83 3.79 8.76
C ALA A 147 9.84 2.76 7.62
N VAL A 148 9.17 1.64 7.86
CA VAL A 148 8.95 0.58 6.88
C VAL A 148 7.47 0.22 6.87
N THR A 149 6.80 0.61 5.79
CA THR A 149 5.40 0.24 5.54
C THR A 149 5.36 -0.85 4.48
N VAL A 150 4.69 -1.94 4.80
CA VAL A 150 4.58 -3.13 3.94
C VAL A 150 3.16 -3.22 3.38
N ASN A 151 3.05 -3.36 2.08
CA ASN A 151 1.81 -3.70 1.39
C ASN A 151 1.83 -5.19 1.05
N ILE A 152 0.95 -5.98 1.66
CA ILE A 152 0.73 -7.38 1.31
C ILE A 152 -0.47 -7.41 0.38
N ILE A 153 -0.28 -7.90 -0.82
CA ILE A 153 -1.29 -7.95 -1.88
C ILE A 153 -1.71 -9.39 -2.07
N LEU A 154 -3.01 -9.65 -2.07
CA LEU A 154 -3.60 -10.98 -2.18
C LEU A 154 -4.64 -10.98 -3.30
N LYS A 155 -4.62 -12.00 -4.15
CA LYS A 155 -5.73 -12.23 -5.08
C LYS A 155 -7.04 -12.46 -4.32
N ARG A 156 -8.16 -12.09 -4.92
CA ARG A 156 -9.49 -12.32 -4.31
C ARG A 156 -9.75 -13.82 -4.10
N SER A 157 -9.36 -14.65 -5.06
CA SER A 157 -9.47 -16.12 -4.96
C SER A 157 -8.70 -16.65 -3.76
N THR A 158 -7.42 -16.30 -3.64
CA THR A 158 -6.54 -16.73 -2.54
C THR A 158 -7.07 -16.32 -1.18
N PHE A 159 -7.54 -15.08 -1.07
CA PHE A 159 -8.14 -14.61 0.17
C PHE A 159 -9.42 -15.41 0.52
N GLY A 160 -10.28 -15.63 -0.47
CA GLY A 160 -11.50 -16.42 -0.28
C GLY A 160 -11.19 -17.85 0.17
N GLU A 161 -10.21 -18.51 -0.43
CA GLU A 161 -9.78 -19.87 -0.06
C GLU A 161 -9.17 -19.92 1.35
N ALA A 162 -8.26 -18.98 1.66
CA ALA A 162 -7.58 -18.91 2.96
C ALA A 162 -8.54 -18.65 4.12
N PHE A 163 -9.58 -17.85 3.90
CA PHE A 163 -10.55 -17.48 4.93
C PHE A 163 -11.88 -18.23 4.80
N TYR A 164 -11.96 -19.24 3.94
CA TYR A 164 -13.21 -19.98 3.70
C TYR A 164 -13.83 -20.55 4.98
N SER A 165 -13.03 -21.06 5.90
CA SER A 165 -13.51 -21.58 7.17
C SER A 165 -14.16 -20.50 8.06
N LEU A 166 -13.60 -19.28 8.04
CA LEU A 166 -14.15 -18.13 8.76
C LEU A 166 -15.44 -17.62 8.10
N LEU A 167 -15.56 -17.74 6.77
CA LEU A 167 -16.77 -17.35 6.04
C LEU A 167 -17.97 -18.27 6.32
N LEU A 168 -17.75 -19.47 6.87
CA LEU A 168 -18.80 -20.39 7.25
C LEU A 168 -19.35 -20.12 8.66
N GLU A 169 -18.70 -19.32 9.46
CA GLU A 169 -19.16 -18.91 10.77
C GLU A 169 -20.18 -17.77 10.61
N ASN A 170 -21.31 -17.87 11.29
CA ASN A 170 -22.34 -16.81 11.26
C ASN A 170 -22.05 -15.77 12.35
N ASP A 171 -21.02 -14.97 12.14
CA ASP A 171 -20.66 -13.88 13.02
C ASP A 171 -20.31 -12.58 12.27
N SER A 172 -20.07 -11.51 13.00
CA SER A 172 -19.77 -10.21 12.42
C SER A 172 -18.47 -10.19 11.60
N ILE A 173 -17.55 -11.12 11.86
CA ILE A 173 -16.27 -11.23 11.14
C ILE A 173 -16.52 -11.88 9.79
N SER A 174 -17.30 -12.96 9.73
CA SER A 174 -17.67 -13.58 8.46
C SER A 174 -18.51 -12.65 7.59
N ASP A 175 -19.45 -11.90 8.15
CA ASP A 175 -20.21 -10.87 7.42
C ASP A 175 -19.30 -9.81 6.81
N PHE A 176 -18.29 -9.34 7.56
CA PHE A 176 -17.31 -8.39 7.06
C PHE A 176 -16.52 -8.97 5.87
N PHE A 177 -16.03 -10.19 5.97
CA PHE A 177 -15.30 -10.84 4.88
C PHE A 177 -16.17 -11.13 3.65
N TRP A 178 -17.44 -11.52 3.86
CA TRP A 178 -18.39 -11.68 2.76
C TRP A 178 -18.58 -10.37 1.98
N GLN A 179 -18.75 -9.26 2.68
CA GLN A 179 -18.88 -7.93 2.04
C GLN A 179 -17.62 -7.48 1.31
N MET A 180 -16.44 -7.98 1.71
CA MET A 180 -15.19 -7.68 1.01
C MET A 180 -15.01 -8.46 -0.28
N LEU A 181 -15.56 -9.67 -0.36
CA LEU A 181 -15.32 -10.59 -1.48
C LEU A 181 -16.37 -10.45 -2.59
N TYR A 182 -17.59 -10.08 -2.22
CA TYR A 182 -18.78 -10.07 -3.09
C TYR A 182 -19.52 -8.75 -3.05
#